data_39537ade18f63c148b03b6125b60743a
#
_entry.id   39537ade18f63c148b03b6125b60743a
#
_cell.length_a   1.000
_cell.length_b   1.000
_cell.length_c   1.000
_cell.angle_alpha   90.00
_cell.angle_beta   90.00
_cell.angle_gamma   90.00
#
_symmetry.space_group_name_H-M   'P 1'
#
loop_
_entity.id
_entity.type
_entity.pdbx_description
1 polymer ?
#
loop_
_entity_poly.entity_id
_entity_poly.type
_entity_poly.pdbx_seq_one_letter_code
_entity_poly.pdbx_strand_id
1 'polypeptide(L)'
;MNIGQLIAERGKPFYSFEFFPPKDPDQWPDFFKMAERLAPLEPLFTSVTYGAGGSSQDATLEIVSHLKKEFQFETMAHLTCVGATQDYITQYLQRLRDNGVDNVLALRGDIPKGQDIDWETAEFRLSLIHISEPTRQAEI
;
A
#
# COMPACT_ATOMS: atom_id res chain seq x y z
N MET A 1 3.60 1.35 13.02
CA MET A 1 4.37 0.20 13.56
C MET A 1 4.81 -0.66 12.39
N ASN A 2 5.97 -1.33 12.47
CA ASN A 2 6.49 -2.15 11.36
C ASN A 2 5.79 -3.52 11.30
N ILE A 3 5.11 -3.82 10.19
CA ILE A 3 4.39 -5.10 10.01
C ILE A 3 5.33 -6.30 10.07
N GLY A 4 6.56 -6.19 9.54
CA GLY A 4 7.55 -7.28 9.62
C GLY A 4 7.87 -7.66 11.07
N GLN A 5 8.01 -6.69 11.96
CA GLN A 5 8.20 -6.95 13.39
C GLN A 5 6.95 -7.60 14.02
N LEU A 6 5.75 -7.09 13.69
CA LEU A 6 4.51 -7.68 14.17
C LEU A 6 4.37 -9.16 13.80
N ILE A 7 4.72 -9.50 12.56
CA ILE A 7 4.71 -10.89 12.08
C ILE A 7 5.73 -11.75 12.85
N ALA A 8 6.95 -11.24 13.01
CA ALA A 8 8.02 -11.96 13.71
C ALA A 8 7.69 -12.21 15.19
N GLU A 9 7.06 -11.24 15.86
CA GLU A 9 6.72 -11.32 17.28
C GLU A 9 5.45 -12.14 17.54
N ARG A 10 4.59 -12.31 16.55
CA ARG A 10 3.27 -12.95 16.74
C ARG A 10 3.36 -14.40 17.19
N GLY A 11 4.27 -15.21 16.63
CA GLY A 11 4.53 -16.60 17.01
C GLY A 11 3.35 -17.59 16.88
N LYS A 12 2.22 -17.15 16.29
CA LYS A 12 1.00 -17.94 16.08
C LYS A 12 0.26 -17.47 14.81
N PRO A 13 -0.63 -18.29 14.23
CA PRO A 13 -1.43 -17.92 13.08
C PRO A 13 -2.21 -16.61 13.33
N PHE A 14 -2.35 -15.79 12.28
CA PHE A 14 -3.06 -14.51 12.30
C PHE A 14 -3.86 -14.31 11.02
N TYR A 15 -4.76 -13.34 11.04
CA TYR A 15 -5.48 -12.86 9.87
C TYR A 15 -4.88 -11.54 9.39
N SER A 16 -4.88 -11.35 8.08
CA SER A 16 -4.70 -10.05 7.44
C SER A 16 -5.76 -9.90 6.34
N PHE A 17 -6.16 -8.67 6.05
CA PHE A 17 -7.14 -8.38 5.01
C PHE A 17 -6.51 -7.47 3.97
N GLU A 18 -6.85 -7.72 2.72
CA GLU A 18 -6.53 -6.83 1.62
C GLU A 18 -7.83 -6.18 1.14
N PHE A 19 -7.83 -4.86 1.10
CA PHE A 19 -8.97 -4.06 0.67
C PHE A 19 -8.75 -3.48 -0.71
N PHE A 20 -9.82 -3.49 -1.49
CA PHE A 20 -9.89 -2.87 -2.81
C PHE A 20 -10.75 -1.62 -2.69
N PRO A 21 -10.18 -0.41 -2.79
CA PRO A 21 -10.94 0.83 -2.67
C PRO A 21 -12.04 0.90 -3.73
N PRO A 22 -13.28 1.24 -3.35
CA PRO A 22 -14.29 1.59 -4.33
C PRO A 22 -13.83 2.80 -5.15
N LYS A 23 -14.04 2.74 -6.48
CA LYS A 23 -13.70 3.84 -7.38
C LYS A 23 -14.56 5.08 -7.15
N ASP A 24 -15.80 4.84 -6.73
CA ASP A 24 -16.80 5.87 -6.46
C ASP A 24 -16.75 6.25 -4.98
N PRO A 25 -16.42 7.50 -4.64
CA PRO A 25 -16.41 7.99 -3.27
C PRO A 25 -17.75 7.84 -2.55
N ASP A 26 -18.86 7.84 -3.27
CA ASP A 26 -20.19 7.65 -2.69
C ASP A 26 -20.36 6.25 -2.06
N GLN A 27 -19.53 5.29 -2.44
CA GLN A 27 -19.51 3.93 -1.89
C GLN A 27 -18.60 3.79 -0.65
N TRP A 28 -17.82 4.80 -0.30
CA TRP A 28 -16.89 4.74 0.84
C TRP A 28 -17.57 4.55 2.19
N PRO A 29 -18.72 5.17 2.48
CA PRO A 29 -19.41 4.91 3.75
C PRO A 29 -19.76 3.44 3.96
N ASP A 30 -20.21 2.75 2.93
CA ASP A 30 -20.52 1.32 3.03
C ASP A 30 -19.27 0.45 3.08
N PHE A 31 -18.22 0.85 2.40
CA PHE A 31 -16.90 0.22 2.51
C PHE A 31 -16.37 0.32 3.95
N PHE A 32 -16.43 1.48 4.59
CA PHE A 32 -15.98 1.63 5.98
C PHE A 32 -16.83 0.86 6.97
N LYS A 33 -18.15 0.81 6.79
CA LYS A 33 -19.01 -0.06 7.60
C LYS A 33 -18.65 -1.54 7.47
N MET A 34 -18.27 -1.98 6.26
CA MET A 34 -17.80 -3.35 6.04
C MET A 34 -16.46 -3.58 6.76
N ALA A 35 -15.51 -2.66 6.66
CA ALA A 35 -14.23 -2.75 7.35
C ALA A 35 -14.39 -2.77 8.88
N GLU A 36 -15.27 -1.94 9.43
CA GLU A 36 -15.62 -1.92 10.86
C GLU A 36 -16.10 -3.30 11.35
N ARG A 37 -16.93 -3.98 10.56
CA ARG A 37 -17.43 -5.33 10.90
C ARG A 37 -16.35 -6.40 10.95
N LEU A 38 -15.20 -6.15 10.34
CA LEU A 38 -14.04 -7.04 10.38
C LEU A 38 -13.12 -6.75 11.58
N ALA A 39 -13.27 -5.60 12.24
CA ALA A 39 -12.43 -5.24 13.39
C ALA A 39 -12.45 -6.28 14.53
N PRO A 40 -13.59 -6.91 14.89
CA PRO A 40 -13.61 -7.94 15.93
C PRO A 40 -12.77 -9.20 15.62
N LEU A 41 -12.34 -9.39 14.37
CA LEU A 41 -11.43 -10.48 13.99
C LEU A 41 -9.97 -10.17 14.33
N GLU A 42 -9.67 -8.97 14.82
CA GLU A 42 -8.34 -8.51 15.25
C GLU A 42 -7.26 -8.82 14.19
N PRO A 43 -7.39 -8.33 12.95
CA PRO A 43 -6.37 -8.57 11.94
C PRO A 43 -5.04 -8.02 12.41
N LEU A 44 -3.95 -8.75 12.15
CA LEU A 44 -2.62 -8.29 12.52
C LEU A 44 -2.24 -7.02 11.75
N PHE A 45 -2.63 -6.97 10.49
CA PHE A 45 -2.55 -5.79 9.64
C PHE A 45 -3.59 -5.86 8.52
N THR A 46 -3.77 -4.74 7.86
CA THR A 46 -4.57 -4.67 6.62
C THR A 46 -3.76 -4.02 5.52
N SER A 47 -4.04 -4.36 4.27
CA SER A 47 -3.46 -3.70 3.11
C SER A 47 -4.54 -3.09 2.22
N VAL A 48 -4.19 -2.03 1.52
CA VAL A 48 -5.09 -1.35 0.58
C VAL A 48 -4.41 -1.27 -0.77
N THR A 49 -5.07 -1.83 -1.78
CA THR A 49 -4.53 -1.88 -3.13
C THR A 49 -4.48 -0.49 -3.75
N TYR A 50 -3.48 -0.29 -4.60
CA TYR A 50 -3.37 0.88 -5.44
C TYR A 50 -4.27 0.68 -6.66
N GLY A 51 -5.18 1.60 -6.91
CA GLY A 51 -6.18 1.44 -7.96
C GLY A 51 -5.56 1.24 -9.35
N ALA A 52 -5.74 0.06 -9.92
CA ALA A 52 -5.43 -0.20 -11.30
C ALA A 52 -6.30 0.69 -12.19
N GLY A 53 -5.68 1.54 -13.02
CA GLY A 53 -6.38 2.37 -14.00
C GLY A 53 -6.65 3.82 -13.58
N GLY A 54 -5.81 4.41 -12.71
CA GLY A 54 -5.82 5.86 -12.45
C GLY A 54 -6.90 6.35 -11.50
N SER A 55 -7.58 5.47 -10.78
CA SER A 55 -8.32 5.90 -9.59
C SER A 55 -7.32 6.43 -8.59
N SER A 56 -7.55 7.64 -8.17
CA SER A 56 -6.59 8.52 -7.54
C SER A 56 -5.79 7.85 -6.43
N GLN A 57 -4.50 8.01 -6.51
CA GLN A 57 -3.53 7.78 -5.44
C GLN A 57 -4.01 8.39 -4.12
N ASP A 58 -4.74 9.48 -4.21
CA ASP A 58 -5.38 10.15 -3.10
C ASP A 58 -6.44 9.26 -2.43
N ALA A 59 -7.18 8.44 -3.18
CA ALA A 59 -8.15 7.51 -2.60
C ALA A 59 -7.48 6.44 -1.73
N THR A 60 -6.36 5.84 -2.18
CA THR A 60 -5.61 4.87 -1.37
C THR A 60 -5.10 5.53 -0.09
N LEU A 61 -4.50 6.72 -0.20
CA LEU A 61 -4.00 7.47 0.96
C LEU A 61 -5.13 7.78 1.95
N GLU A 62 -6.27 8.24 1.47
CA GLU A 62 -7.41 8.59 2.33
C GLU A 62 -7.97 7.37 3.04
N ILE A 63 -8.14 6.26 2.31
CA ILE A 63 -8.66 5.02 2.88
C ILE A 63 -7.70 4.42 3.91
N VAL A 64 -6.39 4.30 3.62
CA VAL A 64 -5.45 3.76 4.60
C VAL A 64 -5.36 4.63 5.84
N SER A 65 -5.44 5.95 5.67
CA SER A 65 -5.43 6.91 6.78
C SER A 65 -6.68 6.77 7.65
N HIS A 66 -7.84 6.60 7.04
CA HIS A 66 -9.10 6.38 7.74
C HIS A 66 -9.08 5.06 8.51
N LEU A 67 -8.71 3.95 7.88
CA LEU A 67 -8.61 2.64 8.52
C LEU A 67 -7.67 2.68 9.73
N LYS A 68 -6.55 3.40 9.62
CA LYS A 68 -5.59 3.59 10.71
C LYS A 68 -6.16 4.40 11.86
N LYS A 69 -6.81 5.52 11.58
CA LYS A 69 -7.28 6.47 12.59
C LYS A 69 -8.55 6.00 13.30
N GLU A 70 -9.51 5.49 12.54
CA GLU A 70 -10.84 5.16 13.08
C GLU A 70 -10.90 3.73 13.63
N PHE A 71 -10.28 2.77 12.95
CA PHE A 71 -10.37 1.36 13.36
C PHE A 71 -9.11 0.85 14.04
N GLN A 72 -8.07 1.68 14.18
CA GLN A 72 -6.78 1.32 14.78
C GLN A 72 -6.09 0.15 14.09
N PHE A 73 -6.41 -0.11 12.82
CA PHE A 73 -5.72 -1.13 12.05
C PHE A 73 -4.28 -0.74 11.78
N GLU A 74 -3.35 -1.69 11.89
CA GLU A 74 -2.05 -1.49 11.27
C GLU A 74 -2.21 -1.62 9.77
N THR A 75 -1.88 -0.56 9.03
CA THR A 75 -2.19 -0.46 7.60
C THR A 75 -0.94 -0.45 6.73
N MET A 76 -1.04 -1.06 5.56
CA MET A 76 -0.04 -1.06 4.50
C MET A 76 -0.66 -0.49 3.22
N ALA A 77 -0.07 0.55 2.67
CA ALA A 77 -0.48 1.10 1.38
C ALA A 77 0.26 0.38 0.26
N HIS A 78 -0.45 -0.06 -0.79
CA HIS A 78 0.20 -0.44 -2.03
C HIS A 78 0.64 0.83 -2.77
N LEU A 79 1.79 0.77 -3.42
CA LEU A 79 2.34 1.82 -4.26
C LEU A 79 2.79 1.22 -5.58
N THR A 80 2.17 1.64 -6.66
CA THR A 80 2.58 1.26 -8.02
C THR A 80 3.58 2.27 -8.55
N CYS A 81 4.73 1.80 -9.00
CA CYS A 81 5.86 2.65 -9.41
C CYS A 81 5.93 2.89 -10.93
N VAL A 82 5.18 2.12 -11.74
CA VAL A 82 5.18 2.30 -13.20
C VAL A 82 4.71 3.71 -13.58
N GLY A 83 5.51 4.41 -14.39
CA GLY A 83 5.22 5.77 -14.83
C GLY A 83 5.31 6.86 -13.75
N ALA A 84 5.75 6.50 -12.54
CA ALA A 84 5.94 7.48 -11.47
C ALA A 84 7.35 8.10 -11.54
N THR A 85 7.45 9.38 -11.17
CA THR A 85 8.72 10.07 -10.99
C THR A 85 9.23 9.91 -9.56
N GLN A 86 10.51 10.11 -9.34
CA GLN A 86 11.11 10.08 -8.00
C GLN A 86 10.47 11.11 -7.07
N ASP A 87 10.26 12.33 -7.57
CA ASP A 87 9.63 13.41 -6.80
C ASP A 87 8.21 13.02 -6.37
N TYR A 88 7.45 12.44 -7.28
CA TYR A 88 6.10 11.97 -6.99
C TYR A 88 6.10 10.92 -5.88
N ILE A 89 6.94 9.89 -5.99
CA ILE A 89 7.03 8.82 -4.98
C ILE A 89 7.46 9.39 -3.63
N THR A 90 8.45 10.30 -3.63
CA THR A 90 8.93 10.95 -2.41
C THR A 90 7.81 11.71 -1.70
N GLN A 91 7.03 12.51 -2.44
CA GLN A 91 5.90 13.26 -1.90
C GLN A 91 4.80 12.32 -1.38
N TYR A 92 4.49 11.25 -2.11
CA TYR A 92 3.47 10.28 -1.71
C TYR A 92 3.87 9.55 -0.42
N LEU A 93 5.12 9.09 -0.31
CA LEU A 93 5.64 8.45 0.90
C LEU A 93 5.63 9.40 2.10
N GLN A 94 5.96 10.69 1.88
CA GLN A 94 5.87 11.70 2.94
C GLN A 94 4.43 11.88 3.42
N ARG A 95 3.47 11.97 2.51
CA ARG A 95 2.04 12.09 2.85
C ARG A 95 1.53 10.87 3.63
N LEU A 96 1.96 9.65 3.27
CA LEU A 96 1.63 8.44 4.03
C LEU A 96 2.17 8.54 5.45
N ARG A 97 3.45 8.90 5.61
CA ARG A 97 4.09 9.08 6.92
C ARG A 97 3.39 10.13 7.77
N ASP A 98 3.04 11.27 7.21
CA ASP A 98 2.34 12.36 7.91
C ASP A 98 0.95 11.92 8.41
N ASN A 99 0.36 10.90 7.79
CA ASN A 99 -0.88 10.26 8.21
C ASN A 99 -0.68 9.02 9.11
N GLY A 100 0.56 8.73 9.53
CA GLY A 100 0.88 7.63 10.43
C GLY A 100 0.91 6.25 9.75
N VAL A 101 0.98 6.22 8.42
CA VAL A 101 1.09 4.97 7.64
C VAL A 101 2.56 4.73 7.31
N ASP A 102 3.19 3.79 8.00
CA ASP A 102 4.62 3.52 7.91
C ASP A 102 4.95 2.33 6.99
N ASN A 103 3.94 1.56 6.59
CA ASN A 103 4.14 0.33 5.83
C ASN A 103 3.67 0.52 4.38
N VAL A 104 4.54 0.19 3.44
CA VAL A 104 4.27 0.32 2.00
C VAL A 104 4.66 -0.96 1.28
N LEU A 105 3.78 -1.46 0.43
CA LEU A 105 4.08 -2.51 -0.54
C LEU A 105 4.35 -1.85 -1.90
N ALA A 106 5.62 -1.74 -2.25
CA ALA A 106 6.02 -1.19 -3.54
C ALA A 106 5.91 -2.26 -4.63
N LEU A 107 5.14 -1.96 -5.66
CA LEU A 107 4.89 -2.82 -6.81
C LEU A 107 5.37 -2.14 -8.08
N ARG A 108 5.88 -2.92 -9.03
CA ARG A 108 6.21 -2.38 -10.34
C ARG A 108 4.97 -1.78 -11.00
N GLY A 109 3.86 -2.49 -10.97
CA GLY A 109 2.64 -2.19 -11.70
C GLY A 109 2.61 -2.75 -13.12
N ASP A 110 1.42 -2.70 -13.72
CA ASP A 110 1.19 -3.14 -15.10
C ASP A 110 1.42 -1.97 -16.06
N ILE A 111 1.97 -2.28 -17.23
CA ILE A 111 2.12 -1.30 -18.30
C ILE A 111 0.72 -0.91 -18.80
N PRO A 112 0.40 0.39 -18.87
CA PRO A 112 -0.87 0.82 -19.44
C PRO A 112 -1.03 0.30 -20.86
N LYS A 113 -2.23 -0.19 -21.19
CA LYS A 113 -2.52 -0.72 -22.53
C LYS A 113 -2.20 0.33 -23.61
N GLY A 114 -1.40 -0.08 -24.59
CA GLY A 114 -1.02 0.77 -25.72
C GLY A 114 0.16 1.71 -25.45
N GLN A 115 0.86 1.55 -24.33
CA GLN A 115 2.11 2.24 -24.06
C GLN A 115 3.25 1.21 -24.01
N ASP A 116 4.34 1.50 -24.74
CA ASP A 116 5.61 0.82 -24.55
C ASP A 116 6.44 1.63 -23.52
N ILE A 117 6.83 0.99 -22.45
CA ILE A 117 7.74 1.60 -21.46
C ILE A 117 9.12 1.07 -21.76
N ASP A 118 10.02 1.98 -22.12
CA ASP A 118 11.44 1.68 -22.17
C ASP A 118 11.97 1.56 -20.73
N TRP A 119 12.14 0.34 -20.29
CA TRP A 119 12.62 0.05 -18.93
C TRP A 119 14.09 0.43 -18.72
N GLU A 120 14.85 0.67 -19.78
CA GLU A 120 16.23 1.11 -19.66
C GLU A 120 16.33 2.59 -19.28
N THR A 121 15.37 3.38 -19.72
CA THR A 121 15.31 4.82 -19.45
C THR A 121 14.26 5.19 -18.39
N ALA A 122 13.43 4.25 -17.95
CA ALA A 122 12.43 4.50 -16.91
C ALA A 122 13.10 4.94 -15.61
N GLU A 123 12.65 6.05 -15.06
CA GLU A 123 13.18 6.65 -13.83
C GLU A 123 13.04 5.69 -12.62
N PHE A 124 12.01 4.85 -12.62
CA PHE A 124 11.77 3.84 -11.61
C PHE A 124 11.73 2.43 -12.21
N ARG A 125 12.80 1.66 -11.95
CA ARG A 125 12.95 0.27 -12.39
C ARG A 125 12.58 -0.75 -11.32
N LEU A 126 11.63 -0.43 -10.44
CA LEU A 126 11.26 -1.35 -9.37
C LEU A 126 10.68 -2.64 -9.94
N SER A 127 11.44 -3.71 -9.81
CA SER A 127 10.94 -5.08 -9.92
C SER A 127 10.94 -5.72 -8.53
N LEU A 128 10.18 -6.79 -8.33
CA LEU A 128 10.20 -7.56 -7.08
C LEU A 128 11.63 -8.01 -6.70
N ILE A 129 12.51 -8.21 -7.67
CA ILE A 129 13.92 -8.53 -7.47
C ILE A 129 14.66 -7.37 -6.79
N HIS A 130 14.39 -6.13 -7.20
CA HIS A 130 15.01 -4.94 -6.60
C HIS A 130 14.47 -4.60 -5.21
N ILE A 131 13.28 -5.06 -4.87
CA ILE A 131 12.70 -4.89 -3.53
C ILE A 131 13.33 -5.87 -2.54
N SER A 132 13.72 -7.07 -2.99
CA SER A 132 14.36 -8.07 -2.13
C SER A 132 15.87 -7.86 -1.94
N GLU A 133 16.56 -7.21 -2.89
CA GLU A 133 18.00 -7.00 -2.82
C GLU A 133 18.47 -5.98 -1.76
N PRO A 134 17.80 -4.84 -1.54
CA PRO A 134 18.19 -3.93 -0.46
C PRO A 134 18.19 -4.58 0.92
N THR A 135 17.30 -5.54 1.14
CA THR A 135 17.26 -6.29 2.39
C THR A 135 18.49 -7.21 2.55
N ARG A 136 18.95 -7.80 1.47
CA ARG A 136 20.17 -8.61 1.47
C ARG A 136 21.44 -7.79 1.64
N GLN A 137 21.49 -6.59 1.09
CA GLN A 137 22.62 -5.66 1.24
C GLN A 137 22.68 -5.03 2.62
N ALA A 138 21.59 -4.94 3.34
CA ALA A 138 21.56 -4.47 4.72
C ALA A 138 21.97 -5.54 5.73
N GLU A 139 22.05 -6.80 5.35
CA GLU A 139 22.46 -7.94 6.18
C GLU A 139 23.94 -8.30 6.01
N ILE A 140 24.70 -7.58 5.17
CA ILE A 140 26.15 -7.70 4.97
C ILE A 140 26.87 -6.53 5.63
#